data_50dcfdfeb3ab85522985bfed670b8f8e
#
_entry.id   50dcfdfeb3ab85522985bfed670b8f8e
#
_cell.length_a   1.000
_cell.length_b   1.000
_cell.length_c   1.000
_cell.angle_alpha   90.00
_cell.angle_beta   90.00
_cell.angle_gamma   90.00
#
_symmetry.space_group_name_H-M   'P 1'
#
loop_
_entity.id
_entity.type
_entity.pdbx_description
1 polymer ?
#
loop_
_entity_poly.entity_id
_entity_poly.type
_entity_poly.pdbx_seq_one_letter_code
_entity_poly.pdbx_strand_id
1 'polypeptide(L)'
;MTDRPYFDQSGELSDEPGRFVRVDDLTPLHMLDGLEFRPVTTDSVMTNFVTFAPDAPAPMHHHVEQQIAIVLSGELTFTVGGETKAMHAGDCVVIPPHVPHGGAAGPQGCTVVDVFTPPRAGIVALMD
;
A
#
# COMPACT_ATOMS: atom_id res chain seq x y z
N MET A 1 -21.54 -22.08 21.30
CA MET A 1 -20.36 -21.98 20.43
C MET A 1 -20.81 -21.82 18.99
N THR A 2 -20.18 -20.92 18.28
CA THR A 2 -20.51 -20.69 16.87
C THR A 2 -19.62 -21.55 15.98
N ASP A 3 -20.15 -21.97 14.82
CA ASP A 3 -19.40 -22.67 13.77
C ASP A 3 -18.63 -21.69 12.86
N ARG A 4 -18.70 -20.38 13.14
CA ARG A 4 -18.15 -19.33 12.28
C ARG A 4 -17.24 -18.41 13.11
N PRO A 5 -16.01 -18.87 13.44
CA PRO A 5 -15.13 -18.09 14.32
C PRO A 5 -14.81 -16.69 13.81
N TYR A 6 -14.82 -16.47 12.48
CA TYR A 6 -14.61 -15.14 11.92
C TYR A 6 -15.67 -14.13 12.41
N PHE A 7 -16.90 -14.59 12.63
CA PHE A 7 -18.01 -13.73 13.06
C PHE A 7 -18.28 -13.81 14.55
N ASP A 8 -17.38 -14.42 15.32
CA ASP A 8 -17.51 -14.45 16.76
C ASP A 8 -17.40 -13.05 17.33
N GLN A 9 -18.07 -12.87 18.46
CA GLN A 9 -17.96 -11.64 19.24
C GLN A 9 -16.93 -11.89 20.33
N SER A 10 -15.81 -11.18 20.26
CA SER A 10 -14.71 -11.36 21.19
C SER A 10 -14.26 -10.02 21.76
N GLY A 11 -13.77 -10.07 22.99
CA GLY A 11 -13.28 -8.89 23.67
C GLY A 11 -14.40 -7.96 24.12
N GLU A 12 -14.01 -6.78 24.57
CA GLU A 12 -14.93 -5.74 24.99
C GLU A 12 -15.38 -4.93 23.78
N LEU A 13 -16.64 -4.47 23.81
CA LEU A 13 -17.14 -3.55 22.81
C LEU A 13 -16.49 -2.19 23.01
N SER A 14 -16.15 -1.53 21.90
CA SER A 14 -15.69 -0.15 21.89
C SER A 14 -16.78 0.73 21.30
N ASP A 15 -16.92 1.94 21.81
CA ASP A 15 -17.80 2.95 21.26
C ASP A 15 -17.04 3.98 20.39
N GLU A 16 -15.77 3.72 20.10
CA GLU A 16 -15.04 4.54 19.16
C GLU A 16 -15.68 4.43 17.77
N PRO A 17 -15.91 5.56 17.09
CA PRO A 17 -16.50 5.51 15.77
C PRO A 17 -15.53 4.97 14.73
N GLY A 18 -16.04 4.12 13.84
CA GLY A 18 -15.33 3.83 12.61
C GLY A 18 -15.33 5.07 11.71
N ARG A 19 -14.61 4.98 10.60
CA ARG A 19 -14.50 6.09 9.67
C ARG A 19 -14.62 5.58 8.24
N PHE A 20 -15.56 6.13 7.48
CA PHE A 20 -15.67 5.85 6.06
C PHE A 20 -14.85 6.87 5.28
N VAL A 21 -14.05 6.39 4.33
CA VAL A 21 -13.20 7.24 3.50
C VAL A 21 -13.44 6.91 2.05
N ARG A 22 -13.74 7.94 1.23
CA ARG A 22 -13.74 7.81 -0.22
C ARG A 22 -12.35 8.23 -0.70
N VAL A 23 -11.59 7.26 -1.18
CA VAL A 23 -10.18 7.48 -1.52
C VAL A 23 -10.02 8.55 -2.60
N ASP A 24 -10.93 8.58 -3.58
CA ASP A 24 -10.87 9.58 -4.66
C ASP A 24 -11.05 11.02 -4.17
N ASP A 25 -11.63 11.21 -2.99
CA ASP A 25 -11.82 12.55 -2.41
C ASP A 25 -10.57 13.03 -1.64
N LEU A 26 -9.60 12.16 -1.43
CA LEU A 26 -8.36 12.53 -0.75
C LEU A 26 -7.47 13.35 -1.67
N THR A 27 -6.85 14.39 -1.13
CA THR A 27 -5.85 15.16 -1.86
C THR A 27 -4.59 14.32 -2.01
N PRO A 28 -4.13 14.06 -3.25
CA PRO A 28 -2.95 13.22 -3.43
C PRO A 28 -1.68 13.92 -2.95
N LEU A 29 -0.75 13.12 -2.42
CA LEU A 29 0.61 13.54 -2.15
C LEU A 29 1.47 13.16 -3.36
N HIS A 30 2.30 14.09 -3.81
CA HIS A 30 3.19 13.87 -4.95
C HIS A 30 4.60 13.65 -4.43
N MET A 31 5.02 12.38 -4.32
CA MET A 31 6.36 12.02 -3.85
C MET A 31 7.41 12.19 -4.94
N LEU A 32 7.05 11.75 -6.15
CA LEU A 32 7.90 11.78 -7.33
C LEU A 32 7.03 12.01 -8.55
N ASP A 33 7.63 12.44 -9.65
CA ASP A 33 6.92 12.54 -10.92
C ASP A 33 6.31 11.19 -11.29
N GLY A 34 5.03 11.21 -11.62
CA GLY A 34 4.30 10.03 -12.02
C GLY A 34 3.75 9.17 -10.89
N LEU A 35 3.97 9.55 -9.62
CA LEU A 35 3.43 8.83 -8.46
C LEU A 35 2.52 9.75 -7.65
N GLU A 36 1.28 9.31 -7.47
CA GLU A 36 0.33 9.99 -6.59
C GLU A 36 -0.03 9.05 -5.44
N PHE A 37 0.12 9.52 -4.20
CA PHE A 37 -0.16 8.77 -2.99
C PHE A 37 -1.41 9.30 -2.30
N ARG A 38 -2.30 8.39 -1.90
CA ARG A 38 -3.48 8.72 -1.08
C ARG A 38 -3.51 7.80 0.13
N PRO A 39 -2.80 8.16 1.21
CA PRO A 39 -2.72 7.29 2.39
C PRO A 39 -3.93 7.44 3.30
N VAL A 40 -4.32 6.29 3.88
CA VAL A 40 -5.30 6.21 4.97
C VAL A 40 -4.62 5.46 6.11
N THR A 41 -4.58 6.05 7.29
CA THR A 41 -3.80 5.49 8.38
C THR A 41 -4.55 5.44 9.71
N THR A 42 -4.19 4.44 10.51
CA THR A 42 -4.50 4.34 11.93
C THR A 42 -3.21 4.49 12.72
N ASP A 43 -3.24 4.25 14.02
CA ASP A 43 -2.03 4.28 14.86
C ASP A 43 -1.04 3.17 14.48
N SER A 44 -1.52 2.04 13.94
CA SER A 44 -0.69 0.85 13.75
C SER A 44 -0.59 0.36 12.32
N VAL A 45 -1.43 0.84 11.40
CA VAL A 45 -1.44 0.39 10.02
C VAL A 45 -1.76 1.54 9.07
N MET A 46 -1.13 1.51 7.91
CA MET A 46 -1.40 2.45 6.81
C MET A 46 -1.74 1.67 5.55
N THR A 47 -2.76 2.11 4.83
CA THR A 47 -2.97 1.73 3.44
C THR A 47 -2.67 2.95 2.57
N ASN A 48 -1.82 2.77 1.58
CA ASN A 48 -1.48 3.85 0.65
C ASN A 48 -1.97 3.46 -0.74
N PHE A 49 -2.90 4.23 -1.27
CA PHE A 49 -3.43 4.01 -2.63
C PHE A 49 -2.55 4.79 -3.59
N VAL A 50 -1.82 4.07 -4.43
CA VAL A 50 -0.81 4.63 -5.32
C VAL A 50 -1.28 4.57 -6.75
N THR A 51 -1.23 5.70 -7.44
CA THR A 51 -1.44 5.76 -8.88
C THR A 51 -0.09 6.00 -9.56
N PHE A 52 0.28 5.10 -10.45
CA PHE A 52 1.46 5.22 -11.28
C PHE A 52 1.07 5.70 -12.67
N ALA A 53 1.67 6.78 -13.12
CA ALA A 53 1.57 7.18 -14.53
C ALA A 53 2.23 6.13 -15.44
N PRO A 54 1.94 6.12 -16.75
CA PRO A 54 2.63 5.21 -17.68
C PRO A 54 4.14 5.28 -17.54
N ASP A 55 4.77 4.11 -17.42
CA ASP A 55 6.21 3.90 -17.32
C ASP A 55 6.86 4.56 -16.08
N ALA A 56 6.08 5.05 -15.13
CA ALA A 56 6.61 5.72 -13.95
C ALA A 56 7.44 4.76 -13.09
N PRO A 57 8.65 5.16 -12.67
CA PRO A 57 9.48 4.32 -11.82
C PRO A 57 9.20 4.55 -10.34
N ALA A 58 9.37 3.49 -9.56
CA ALA A 58 9.52 3.54 -8.12
C ALA A 58 10.97 3.15 -7.81
N PRO A 59 11.82 4.09 -7.36
CA PRO A 59 13.24 3.80 -7.11
C PRO A 59 13.44 2.68 -6.10
N MET A 60 14.54 1.96 -6.22
CA MET A 60 14.92 0.95 -5.22
C MET A 60 15.14 1.64 -3.87
N HIS A 61 14.53 1.09 -2.84
CA HIS A 61 14.63 1.60 -1.47
C HIS A 61 14.34 0.48 -0.47
N HIS A 62 14.58 0.74 0.78
CA HIS A 62 14.21 -0.16 1.87
C HIS A 62 13.82 0.64 3.10
N HIS A 63 13.06 0.04 3.99
CA HIS A 63 12.59 0.70 5.21
C HIS A 63 12.23 -0.33 6.28
N VAL A 64 12.10 0.15 7.52
CA VAL A 64 11.80 -0.71 8.67
C VAL A 64 10.39 -1.27 8.64
N GLU A 65 9.44 -0.52 8.08
CA GLU A 65 8.05 -0.97 8.01
C GLU A 65 7.93 -2.20 7.11
N GLN A 66 7.19 -3.21 7.55
CA GLN A 66 6.84 -4.30 6.64
C GLN A 66 5.73 -3.83 5.69
N GLN A 67 5.69 -4.43 4.52
CA GLN A 67 4.80 -3.98 3.46
C GLN A 67 4.17 -5.16 2.74
N ILE A 68 2.89 -5.00 2.35
CA ILE A 68 2.27 -5.85 1.35
C ILE A 68 1.83 -4.92 0.23
N ALA A 69 2.28 -5.20 -1.00
CA ALA A 69 1.88 -4.44 -2.18
C ALA A 69 0.90 -5.26 -3.00
N ILE A 70 -0.24 -4.67 -3.36
CA ILE A 70 -1.33 -5.33 -4.08
C ILE A 70 -1.63 -4.52 -5.34
N VAL A 71 -1.50 -5.15 -6.50
CA VAL A 71 -1.83 -4.49 -7.77
C VAL A 71 -3.34 -4.57 -8.00
N LEU A 72 -3.97 -3.43 -8.20
CA LEU A 72 -5.41 -3.33 -8.48
C LEU A 72 -5.70 -3.28 -9.97
N SER A 73 -4.86 -2.61 -10.74
CA SER A 73 -5.02 -2.48 -12.19
C SER A 73 -3.69 -2.20 -12.87
N GLY A 74 -3.61 -2.51 -14.14
CA GLY A 74 -2.42 -2.29 -14.94
C GLY A 74 -1.32 -3.31 -14.64
N GLU A 75 -0.07 -2.91 -14.89
CA GLU A 75 1.09 -3.77 -14.70
C GLU A 75 2.18 -3.02 -13.93
N LEU A 76 2.77 -3.72 -12.97
CA LEU A 76 3.93 -3.26 -12.22
C LEU A 76 5.01 -4.32 -12.31
N THR A 77 6.13 -4.01 -12.97
CA THR A 77 7.31 -4.87 -12.92
C THR A 77 8.07 -4.51 -11.66
N PHE A 78 8.16 -5.45 -10.72
CA PHE A 78 8.62 -5.17 -9.38
C PHE A 78 9.73 -6.11 -8.97
N THR A 79 10.78 -5.53 -8.36
CA THR A 79 11.92 -6.26 -7.83
C THR A 79 11.86 -6.21 -6.31
N VAL A 80 11.88 -7.36 -5.67
CA VAL A 80 11.86 -7.49 -4.22
C VAL A 80 12.91 -8.50 -3.81
N GLY A 81 13.90 -8.08 -3.02
CA GLY A 81 14.95 -8.98 -2.54
C GLY A 81 15.73 -9.68 -3.66
N GLY A 82 15.91 -9.01 -4.79
CA GLY A 82 16.63 -9.57 -5.93
C GLY A 82 15.77 -10.38 -6.91
N GLU A 83 14.49 -10.60 -6.62
CA GLU A 83 13.59 -11.31 -7.52
C GLU A 83 12.69 -10.30 -8.23
N THR A 84 12.61 -10.40 -9.56
CA THR A 84 11.82 -9.49 -10.39
C THR A 84 10.66 -10.23 -11.04
N LYS A 85 9.46 -9.66 -10.93
CA LYS A 85 8.27 -10.21 -11.58
C LYS A 85 7.39 -9.10 -12.13
N ALA A 86 6.70 -9.41 -13.24
CA ALA A 86 5.60 -8.57 -13.72
C ALA A 86 4.35 -8.91 -12.93
N MET A 87 3.82 -7.94 -12.19
CA MET A 87 2.62 -8.10 -11.38
C MET A 87 1.43 -7.47 -12.09
N HIS A 88 0.29 -8.13 -12.02
CA HIS A 88 -0.96 -7.70 -12.64
C HIS A 88 -2.07 -7.65 -11.58
N ALA A 89 -3.24 -7.19 -11.98
CA ALA A 89 -4.39 -7.10 -11.08
C ALA A 89 -4.62 -8.39 -10.30
N GLY A 90 -4.71 -8.31 -8.98
CA GLY A 90 -4.89 -9.46 -8.11
C GLY A 90 -3.59 -10.06 -7.57
N ASP A 91 -2.45 -9.68 -8.11
CA ASP A 91 -1.15 -10.13 -7.58
C ASP A 91 -0.75 -9.29 -6.38
N CYS A 92 -0.10 -9.92 -5.42
CA CYS A 92 0.49 -9.20 -4.30
C CYS A 92 1.87 -9.75 -3.96
N VAL A 93 2.65 -8.95 -3.25
CA VAL A 93 3.97 -9.34 -2.78
C VAL A 93 4.14 -8.92 -1.32
N VAL A 94 4.76 -9.80 -0.54
CA VAL A 94 5.08 -9.55 0.86
C VAL A 94 6.53 -9.07 0.92
N ILE A 95 6.73 -7.91 1.54
CA ILE A 95 8.05 -7.27 1.68
C ILE A 95 8.38 -7.18 3.17
N PRO A 96 9.24 -8.06 3.68
CA PRO A 96 9.67 -7.99 5.08
C PRO A 96 10.43 -6.68 5.36
N PRO A 97 10.56 -6.31 6.66
CA PRO A 97 11.38 -5.14 7.02
C PRO A 97 12.76 -5.19 6.38
N HIS A 98 13.22 -4.05 5.90
CA HIS A 98 14.56 -3.80 5.33
C HIS A 98 14.87 -4.53 4.02
N VAL A 99 13.91 -5.22 3.41
CA VAL A 99 14.15 -5.87 2.12
C VAL A 99 14.08 -4.83 1.00
N PRO A 100 15.15 -4.69 0.18
CA PRO A 100 15.16 -3.73 -0.92
C PRO A 100 14.09 -4.05 -1.96
N HIS A 101 13.42 -3.01 -2.45
CA HIS A 101 12.38 -3.17 -3.47
C HIS A 101 12.22 -1.90 -4.30
N GLY A 102 11.69 -2.07 -5.49
CA GLY A 102 11.42 -1.01 -6.43
C GLY A 102 10.98 -1.58 -7.78
N GLY A 103 10.63 -0.72 -8.70
CA GLY A 103 10.15 -1.18 -10.00
C GLY A 103 9.66 -0.07 -10.90
N ALA A 104 8.82 -0.43 -11.86
CA ALA A 104 8.24 0.53 -12.78
C ALA A 104 6.89 0.03 -13.29
N ALA A 105 5.97 0.98 -13.49
CA ALA A 105 4.70 0.69 -14.13
C ALA A 105 4.90 0.37 -15.60
N GLY A 106 3.99 -0.42 -16.16
CA GLY A 106 3.93 -0.67 -17.59
C GLY A 106 3.44 0.55 -18.38
N PRO A 107 3.29 0.40 -19.71
CA PRO A 107 2.99 1.53 -20.61
C PRO A 107 1.61 2.15 -20.40
N GLN A 108 0.74 1.52 -19.63
CA GLN A 108 -0.58 2.06 -19.32
C GLN A 108 -0.72 2.51 -17.87
N GLY A 109 0.38 2.53 -17.11
CA GLY A 109 0.36 2.83 -15.71
C GLY A 109 -0.17 1.67 -14.88
N CYS A 110 -0.38 1.91 -13.59
CA CYS A 110 -1.01 0.93 -12.71
C CYS A 110 -1.53 1.62 -11.45
N THR A 111 -2.42 0.92 -10.75
CA THR A 111 -2.85 1.32 -9.42
C THR A 111 -2.51 0.21 -8.45
N VAL A 112 -1.98 0.59 -7.29
CA VAL A 112 -1.45 -0.32 -6.29
C VAL A 112 -1.94 0.12 -4.92
N VAL A 113 -2.21 -0.84 -4.03
CA VAL A 113 -2.38 -0.55 -2.61
C VAL A 113 -1.17 -1.10 -1.87
N ASP A 114 -0.49 -0.23 -1.15
CA ASP A 114 0.56 -0.63 -0.21
C ASP A 114 0.00 -0.63 1.20
N VAL A 115 0.20 -1.72 1.91
CA VAL A 115 -0.17 -1.85 3.33
C VAL A 115 1.12 -1.86 4.14
N PHE A 116 1.23 -0.93 5.09
CA PHE A 116 2.42 -0.80 5.96
C PHE A 116 2.06 -1.01 7.42
N THR A 117 2.91 -1.72 8.15
CA THR A 117 2.85 -1.80 9.61
C THR A 117 4.26 -1.67 10.19
N PRO A 118 4.52 -0.69 11.05
CA PRO A 118 3.67 0.47 11.39
C PRO A 118 3.48 1.40 10.19
N PRO A 119 2.71 2.48 10.31
CA PRO A 119 2.57 3.46 9.25
C PRO A 119 3.92 3.96 8.74
N ARG A 120 4.06 4.06 7.42
CA ARG A 120 5.30 4.43 6.76
C ARG A 120 5.70 5.86 7.15
N ALA A 121 6.77 6.00 7.95
CA ALA A 121 7.17 7.28 8.54
C ALA A 121 7.41 8.37 7.49
N GLY A 122 8.03 8.02 6.36
CA GLY A 122 8.28 8.97 5.29
C GLY A 122 7.02 9.52 4.63
N ILE A 123 5.92 8.74 4.66
CA ILE A 123 4.62 9.19 4.16
C ILE A 123 3.90 10.01 5.21
N VAL A 124 3.90 9.54 6.47
CA VAL A 124 3.28 10.27 7.60
C VAL A 124 3.84 11.70 7.68
N ALA A 125 5.13 11.87 7.46
CA ALA A 125 5.78 13.18 7.51
C ALA A 125 5.23 14.17 6.49
N LEU A 126 4.59 13.70 5.42
CA LEU A 126 3.99 14.53 4.38
C LEU A 126 2.51 14.80 4.60
N MET A 127 1.90 14.10 5.56
CA MET A 127 0.49 14.28 5.91
C MET A 127 0.36 15.41 6.92
N ASP A 128 -0.65 16.21 6.79
CA ASP A 128 -0.93 17.27 7.77
C ASP A 128 -1.77 16.80 8.93
#